data_93905badd8050aa164f05f1f429fe051
#
_entry.id   93905badd8050aa164f05f1f429fe051
#
_cell.length_a   1.000
_cell.length_b   1.000
_cell.length_c   1.000
_cell.angle_alpha   90.00
_cell.angle_beta   90.00
_cell.angle_gamma   90.00
#
_symmetry.space_group_name_H-M   'P 1'
#
loop_
_entity.id
_entity.type
_entity.pdbx_description
1 polymer ?
#
loop_
_entity_poly.entity_id
_entity_poly.type
_entity_poly.pdbx_seq_one_letter_code
_entity_poly.pdbx_strand_id
1 'polypeptide(L)'
;GIFAVEIIQKNEMRYRDLFPAILASSTAVFVSKMLGFSSFYPINAPNVFMDTRFLWGLILFAVITGFLGKGYNRLYSWISRLFRRDEGNFTLVRIIKIVAGAAAAALIAWYVNPFALGTSRGLVEGLFTDNVSVIAGRMGGLLPLAAALVLTAIVKAVGNCLTVGSGLSAGFTGPAALIGMLFGSAFADLLGVPPLSADYAAFVAAGFAGMLSSSMNIPLAAAIIAIESFGLQYSFPAGIAAIIGFQINRHQTIYDYTVRSGP
;
A
#
# COMPACT_ATOMS: atom_id res chain seq x y z
N GLY A 1 8.99 -5.47 13.25
CA GLY A 1 8.78 -5.37 14.71
C GLY A 1 7.86 -4.20 15.07
N ILE A 2 8.26 -2.99 14.78
CA ILE A 2 7.51 -1.75 15.14
C ILE A 2 6.07 -1.75 14.59
N PHE A 3 5.89 -2.21 13.38
CA PHE A 3 4.56 -2.34 12.75
C PHE A 3 3.56 -3.14 13.60
N ALA A 4 3.97 -4.28 14.16
CA ALA A 4 3.09 -5.10 14.98
C ALA A 4 2.69 -4.41 16.28
N VAL A 5 3.61 -3.65 16.89
CA VAL A 5 3.35 -2.92 18.14
C VAL A 5 2.42 -1.73 17.87
N GLU A 6 2.67 -0.97 16.80
CA GLU A 6 1.91 0.24 16.47
C GLU A 6 0.45 -0.09 16.07
N ILE A 7 0.21 -1.20 15.33
CA ILE A 7 -1.16 -1.65 15.00
C ILE A 7 -1.96 -2.04 16.24
N ILE A 8 -1.33 -2.77 17.18
CA ILE A 8 -2.04 -3.33 18.34
C ILE A 8 -2.36 -2.23 19.34
N GLN A 9 -1.48 -1.28 19.55
CA GLN A 9 -1.55 -0.33 20.67
C GLN A 9 -2.29 0.99 20.38
N LYS A 10 -2.86 1.19 19.20
CA LYS A 10 -3.76 2.32 18.87
C LYS A 10 -3.45 3.62 19.64
N ASN A 11 -2.30 4.26 19.40
CA ASN A 11 -1.86 5.54 19.99
C ASN A 11 -1.12 5.49 21.34
N GLU A 12 -0.98 4.36 22.02
CA GLU A 12 -0.19 4.25 23.26
C GLU A 12 0.97 3.28 23.07
N MET A 13 2.07 3.76 22.52
CA MET A 13 3.25 2.93 22.31
C MET A 13 3.95 2.64 23.65
N ARG A 14 3.91 1.39 24.12
CA ARG A 14 4.59 0.95 25.35
C ARG A 14 6.00 0.47 25.01
N TYR A 15 7.00 1.10 25.57
CA TYR A 15 8.41 0.71 25.38
C TYR A 15 8.69 -0.74 25.76
N ARG A 16 7.94 -1.29 26.71
CA ARG A 16 8.06 -2.70 27.11
C ARG A 16 7.83 -3.69 25.97
N ASP A 17 6.94 -3.36 25.04
CA ASP A 17 6.57 -4.24 23.93
C ASP A 17 7.48 -4.04 22.71
N LEU A 18 8.17 -2.89 22.65
CA LEU A 18 9.15 -2.59 21.59
C LEU A 18 10.40 -3.47 21.67
N PHE A 19 10.90 -3.74 22.88
CA PHE A 19 12.15 -4.48 23.05
C PHE A 19 12.09 -5.90 22.47
N PRO A 20 11.10 -6.76 22.80
CA PRO A 20 10.94 -8.07 22.16
C PRO A 20 10.73 -7.97 20.65
N ALA A 21 9.98 -6.97 20.18
CA ALA A 21 9.71 -6.77 18.76
C ALA A 21 10.97 -6.40 17.97
N ILE A 22 11.83 -5.55 18.53
CA ILE A 22 13.13 -5.20 17.92
C ILE A 22 14.05 -6.41 17.89
N LEU A 23 14.17 -7.17 18.97
CA LEU A 23 14.98 -8.38 19.01
C LEU A 23 14.53 -9.40 17.98
N ALA A 24 13.22 -9.67 17.91
CA ALA A 24 12.66 -10.62 16.95
C ALA A 24 12.93 -10.19 15.51
N SER A 25 12.71 -8.91 15.17
CA SER A 25 12.94 -8.41 13.82
C SER A 25 14.42 -8.38 13.45
N SER A 26 15.31 -8.00 14.37
CA SER A 26 16.75 -8.02 14.13
C SER A 26 17.28 -9.45 13.90
N THR A 27 16.81 -10.40 14.70
CA THR A 27 17.14 -11.82 14.53
C THR A 27 16.63 -12.35 13.19
N ALA A 28 15.40 -12.00 12.80
CA ALA A 28 14.83 -12.40 11.51
C ALA A 28 15.64 -11.85 10.32
N VAL A 29 16.07 -10.57 10.37
CA VAL A 29 16.93 -9.96 9.35
C VAL A 29 18.28 -10.64 9.29
N PHE A 30 18.89 -10.94 10.44
CA PHE A 30 20.18 -11.64 10.51
C PHE A 30 20.10 -13.04 9.87
N VAL A 31 19.09 -13.84 10.25
CA VAL A 31 18.88 -15.17 9.67
C VAL A 31 18.56 -15.08 8.17
N SER A 32 17.74 -14.12 7.76
CA SER A 32 17.41 -13.91 6.34
C SER A 32 18.67 -13.64 5.51
N LYS A 33 19.57 -12.79 6.01
CA LYS A 33 20.84 -12.50 5.34
C LYS A 33 21.78 -13.73 5.30
N MET A 34 21.84 -14.49 6.38
CA MET A 34 22.62 -15.75 6.39
C MET A 34 22.12 -16.77 5.35
N LEU A 35 20.81 -16.78 5.09
CA LEU A 35 20.18 -17.64 4.09
C LEU A 35 20.25 -17.07 2.66
N GLY A 36 20.93 -15.93 2.45
CA GLY A 36 21.12 -15.34 1.14
C GLY A 36 19.90 -14.56 0.59
N PHE A 37 18.90 -14.25 1.41
CA PHE A 37 17.79 -13.41 0.98
C PHE A 37 18.22 -11.94 0.91
N SER A 38 17.96 -11.30 -0.25
CA SER A 38 18.18 -9.87 -0.46
C SER A 38 16.99 -9.03 -0.04
N SER A 39 17.20 -7.71 0.08
CA SER A 39 16.15 -6.73 0.33
C SER A 39 15.04 -6.80 -0.72
N PHE A 40 13.81 -6.47 -0.32
CA PHE A 40 12.62 -6.61 -1.17
C PHE A 40 12.67 -5.73 -2.43
N TYR A 41 13.33 -4.57 -2.35
CA TYR A 41 13.42 -3.60 -3.45
C TYR A 41 14.86 -3.06 -3.55
N PRO A 42 15.72 -3.62 -4.40
CA PRO A 42 17.03 -3.07 -4.65
C PRO A 42 16.91 -1.82 -5.52
N ILE A 43 16.76 -0.66 -4.90
CA ILE A 43 16.72 0.62 -5.61
C ILE A 43 18.12 1.25 -5.50
N ASN A 44 18.87 1.23 -6.59
CA ASN A 44 20.10 2.00 -6.76
C ASN A 44 19.76 3.36 -7.37
N ALA A 45 19.08 4.22 -6.62
CA ALA A 45 18.79 5.56 -7.08
C ALA A 45 19.77 6.58 -6.47
N PRO A 46 20.14 7.61 -7.22
CA PRO A 46 20.98 8.71 -6.73
C PRO A 46 20.27 9.48 -5.59
N ASN A 47 21.01 10.36 -4.93
CA ASN A 47 20.44 11.20 -3.87
C ASN A 47 19.32 12.11 -4.39
N VAL A 48 18.29 12.30 -3.60
CA VAL A 48 17.15 13.20 -3.91
C VAL A 48 17.65 14.66 -3.82
N PHE A 49 17.45 15.43 -4.87
CA PHE A 49 17.67 16.86 -4.86
C PHE A 49 16.40 17.57 -4.38
N MET A 50 16.46 18.18 -3.18
CA MET A 50 15.32 18.87 -2.59
C MET A 50 15.22 20.31 -3.14
N ASP A 51 14.67 20.46 -4.34
CA ASP A 51 14.26 21.77 -4.84
C ASP A 51 12.91 22.18 -4.23
N THR A 52 12.66 23.50 -4.16
CA THR A 52 11.44 24.08 -3.61
C THR A 52 10.18 23.58 -4.34
N ARG A 53 10.27 23.36 -5.65
CA ARG A 53 9.16 22.81 -6.45
C ARG A 53 8.84 21.37 -6.06
N PHE A 54 9.87 20.57 -5.84
CA PHE A 54 9.74 19.20 -5.37
C PHE A 54 9.06 19.14 -4.01
N LEU A 55 9.44 20.00 -3.06
CA LEU A 55 8.83 20.06 -1.72
C LEU A 55 7.32 20.34 -1.76
N TRP A 56 6.89 21.34 -2.54
CA TRP A 56 5.46 21.63 -2.69
C TRP A 56 4.71 20.47 -3.36
N GLY A 57 5.29 19.85 -4.39
CA GLY A 57 4.75 18.66 -5.02
C GLY A 57 4.61 17.51 -4.03
N LEU A 58 5.63 17.28 -3.20
CA LEU A 58 5.63 16.24 -2.17
C LEU A 58 4.55 16.47 -1.11
N ILE A 59 4.41 17.70 -0.60
CA ILE A 59 3.37 18.04 0.40
C ILE A 59 1.97 17.83 -0.20
N LEU A 60 1.74 18.33 -1.41
CA LEU A 60 0.48 18.14 -2.12
C LEU A 60 0.16 16.65 -2.29
N PHE A 61 1.15 15.88 -2.74
CA PHE A 61 1.00 14.45 -2.92
C PHE A 61 0.75 13.71 -1.59
N ALA A 62 1.43 14.10 -0.52
CA ALA A 62 1.21 13.54 0.82
C ALA A 62 -0.24 13.78 1.32
N VAL A 63 -0.81 14.94 1.02
CA VAL A 63 -2.24 15.20 1.31
C VAL A 63 -3.14 14.29 0.47
N ILE A 64 -2.84 14.14 -0.81
CA ILE A 64 -3.58 13.23 -1.71
C ILE A 64 -3.56 11.80 -1.15
N THR A 65 -2.39 11.28 -0.76
CA THR A 65 -2.27 9.90 -0.21
C THR A 65 -3.04 9.74 1.09
N GLY A 66 -3.09 10.77 1.92
CA GLY A 66 -3.93 10.79 3.13
C GLY A 66 -5.41 10.58 2.83
N PHE A 67 -5.95 11.29 1.83
CA PHE A 67 -7.33 11.12 1.39
C PHE A 67 -7.57 9.79 0.68
N LEU A 68 -6.60 9.29 -0.08
CA LEU A 68 -6.68 7.97 -0.71
C LEU A 68 -6.80 6.85 0.33
N GLY A 69 -6.00 6.89 1.41
CA GLY A 69 -6.11 5.91 2.49
C GLY A 69 -7.47 5.95 3.20
N LYS A 70 -7.98 7.17 3.46
CA LYS A 70 -9.33 7.34 4.00
C LYS A 70 -10.41 6.82 3.05
N GLY A 71 -10.26 7.07 1.74
CA GLY A 71 -11.14 6.55 0.69
C GLY A 71 -11.13 5.02 0.64
N TYR A 72 -9.94 4.42 0.74
CA TYR A 72 -9.76 2.97 0.78
C TYR A 72 -10.45 2.33 1.98
N ASN A 73 -10.33 2.92 3.17
CA ASN A 73 -11.03 2.45 4.36
C ASN A 73 -12.56 2.52 4.20
N ARG A 74 -13.08 3.60 3.60
CA ARG A 74 -14.51 3.74 3.30
C ARG A 74 -14.99 2.72 2.26
N LEU A 75 -14.20 2.51 1.21
CA LEU A 75 -14.49 1.53 0.18
C LEU A 75 -14.60 0.12 0.78
N TYR A 76 -13.62 -0.25 1.63
CA TYR A 76 -13.66 -1.53 2.33
C TYR A 76 -14.89 -1.64 3.24
N SER A 77 -15.18 -0.62 4.03
CA SER A 77 -16.36 -0.59 4.89
C SER A 77 -17.66 -0.75 4.10
N TRP A 78 -17.76 -0.13 2.94
CA TRP A 78 -18.92 -0.23 2.07
C TRP A 78 -19.08 -1.63 1.47
N ILE A 79 -18.01 -2.17 0.87
CA ILE A 79 -18.01 -3.51 0.26
C ILE A 79 -18.26 -4.58 1.33
N SER A 80 -17.60 -4.52 2.48
CA SER A 80 -17.78 -5.51 3.54
C SER A 80 -19.21 -5.56 4.07
N ARG A 81 -19.94 -4.42 4.08
CA ARG A 81 -21.37 -4.39 4.46
C ARG A 81 -22.27 -5.10 3.47
N LEU A 82 -21.91 -5.15 2.18
CA LEU A 82 -22.69 -5.89 1.18
C LEU A 82 -22.66 -7.41 1.41
N PHE A 83 -21.54 -7.91 1.95
CA PHE A 83 -21.33 -9.35 2.17
C PHE A 83 -21.75 -9.82 3.57
N ARG A 84 -21.78 -8.93 4.58
CA ARG A 84 -22.02 -9.27 6.01
C ARG A 84 -23.47 -9.55 6.40
N ARG A 85 -24.42 -9.42 5.52
CA ARG A 85 -25.85 -9.46 5.85
C ARG A 85 -26.39 -10.80 6.38
N ASP A 86 -25.55 -11.85 6.45
CA ASP A 86 -25.94 -13.18 6.93
C ASP A 86 -24.96 -13.67 8.00
N GLU A 87 -25.14 -13.23 9.24
CA GLU A 87 -24.44 -13.75 10.44
C GLU A 87 -25.13 -15.01 10.97
N GLY A 88 -25.34 -16.00 10.14
CA GLY A 88 -25.88 -17.28 10.53
C GLY A 88 -25.08 -18.42 9.92
N ASN A 89 -25.20 -19.61 10.50
CA ASN A 89 -24.52 -20.86 10.19
C ASN A 89 -23.86 -20.96 8.80
N PHE A 90 -22.78 -21.73 8.71
CA PHE A 90 -22.00 -22.01 7.50
C PHE A 90 -22.95 -22.48 6.37
N THR A 91 -23.48 -21.55 5.61
CA THR A 91 -24.53 -21.79 4.63
C THR A 91 -23.91 -21.76 3.23
N LEU A 92 -24.45 -22.54 2.30
CA LEU A 92 -24.08 -22.53 0.87
C LEU A 92 -24.03 -21.11 0.29
N VAL A 93 -24.96 -20.25 0.73
CA VAL A 93 -25.00 -18.82 0.36
C VAL A 93 -23.71 -18.08 0.70
N ARG A 94 -23.07 -18.36 1.86
CA ARG A 94 -21.78 -17.75 2.24
C ARG A 94 -20.66 -18.19 1.31
N ILE A 95 -20.61 -19.47 0.96
CA ILE A 95 -19.62 -19.99 0.01
C ILE A 95 -19.80 -19.32 -1.36
N ILE A 96 -21.04 -19.22 -1.85
CA ILE A 96 -21.33 -18.57 -3.12
C ILE A 96 -20.89 -17.10 -3.11
N LYS A 97 -21.14 -16.36 -2.03
CA LYS A 97 -20.70 -14.96 -1.88
C LYS A 97 -19.19 -14.83 -1.91
N ILE A 98 -18.47 -15.71 -1.20
CA ILE A 98 -16.99 -15.74 -1.18
C ILE A 98 -16.44 -15.98 -2.59
N VAL A 99 -16.96 -17.01 -3.26
CA VAL A 99 -16.53 -17.36 -4.62
C VAL A 99 -16.86 -16.24 -5.61
N ALA A 100 -18.03 -15.65 -5.52
CA ALA A 100 -18.44 -14.53 -6.38
C ALA A 100 -17.55 -13.29 -6.17
N GLY A 101 -17.24 -12.94 -4.91
CA GLY A 101 -16.35 -11.82 -4.58
C GLY A 101 -14.92 -12.04 -5.12
N ALA A 102 -14.37 -13.25 -4.93
CA ALA A 102 -13.06 -13.61 -5.44
C ALA A 102 -13.01 -13.64 -6.98
N ALA A 103 -14.03 -14.21 -7.62
CA ALA A 103 -14.15 -14.24 -9.08
C ALA A 103 -14.26 -12.84 -9.67
N ALA A 104 -15.09 -11.97 -9.07
CA ALA A 104 -15.21 -10.58 -9.50
C ALA A 104 -13.87 -9.83 -9.39
N ALA A 105 -13.16 -9.98 -8.26
CA ALA A 105 -11.83 -9.39 -8.07
C ALA A 105 -10.83 -9.88 -9.13
N ALA A 106 -10.82 -11.19 -9.40
CA ALA A 106 -9.93 -11.80 -10.38
C ALA A 106 -10.24 -11.32 -11.82
N LEU A 107 -11.52 -11.29 -12.20
CA LEU A 107 -11.95 -10.85 -13.53
C LEU A 107 -11.62 -9.38 -13.78
N ILE A 108 -11.93 -8.49 -12.84
CA ILE A 108 -11.63 -7.05 -12.97
C ILE A 108 -10.11 -6.84 -13.15
N ALA A 109 -9.29 -7.49 -12.34
CA ALA A 109 -7.85 -7.39 -12.44
C ALA A 109 -7.33 -7.99 -13.75
N TRP A 110 -7.86 -9.14 -14.18
CA TRP A 110 -7.48 -9.78 -15.44
C TRP A 110 -7.72 -8.89 -16.68
N TYR A 111 -8.85 -8.16 -16.69
CA TYR A 111 -9.18 -7.28 -17.82
C TYR A 111 -8.33 -6.02 -17.85
N VAL A 112 -7.99 -5.43 -16.71
CA VAL A 112 -7.26 -4.14 -16.66
C VAL A 112 -5.76 -4.38 -16.64
N ASN A 113 -5.28 -5.07 -15.62
CA ASN A 113 -3.86 -5.40 -15.48
C ASN A 113 -3.69 -6.72 -14.74
N PRO A 114 -3.37 -7.83 -15.44
CA PRO A 114 -3.18 -9.14 -14.82
C PRO A 114 -2.09 -9.17 -13.74
N PHE A 115 -1.10 -8.30 -13.83
CA PHE A 115 -0.04 -8.17 -12.82
C PHE A 115 -0.53 -7.57 -11.49
N ALA A 116 -1.76 -7.03 -11.44
CA ALA A 116 -2.40 -6.61 -10.20
C ALA A 116 -2.91 -7.80 -9.35
N LEU A 117 -2.95 -9.02 -9.91
CA LEU A 117 -3.36 -10.22 -9.19
C LEU A 117 -2.31 -10.67 -8.16
N GLY A 118 -2.77 -11.32 -7.11
CA GLY A 118 -1.92 -11.90 -6.06
C GLY A 118 -1.08 -10.84 -5.33
N THR A 119 0.19 -11.14 -5.13
CA THR A 119 1.14 -10.25 -4.44
C THR A 119 1.56 -9.04 -5.27
N SER A 120 1.30 -9.07 -6.59
CA SER A 120 1.66 -8.01 -7.54
C SER A 120 3.17 -7.68 -7.58
N ARG A 121 4.02 -8.66 -7.27
CA ARG A 121 5.48 -8.50 -7.27
C ARG A 121 6.00 -7.98 -8.60
N GLY A 122 5.50 -8.52 -9.72
CA GLY A 122 5.89 -8.05 -11.05
C GLY A 122 5.57 -6.57 -11.32
N LEU A 123 4.45 -6.05 -10.76
CA LEU A 123 4.14 -4.61 -10.84
C LEU A 123 5.18 -3.78 -10.08
N VAL A 124 5.52 -4.19 -8.86
CA VAL A 124 6.51 -3.48 -8.05
C VAL A 124 7.88 -3.49 -8.73
N GLU A 125 8.32 -4.64 -9.22
CA GLU A 125 9.56 -4.75 -9.99
C GLU A 125 9.51 -3.88 -11.26
N GLY A 126 8.36 -3.85 -11.95
CA GLY A 126 8.15 -3.02 -13.12
C GLY A 126 8.32 -1.52 -12.87
N LEU A 127 7.83 -1.01 -11.72
CA LEU A 127 7.99 0.39 -11.34
C LEU A 127 9.47 0.83 -11.22
N PHE A 128 10.38 -0.12 -10.95
CA PHE A 128 11.81 0.14 -10.75
C PHE A 128 12.69 -0.43 -11.88
N THR A 129 12.10 -0.97 -12.94
CA THR A 129 12.82 -1.50 -14.11
C THR A 129 12.39 -0.85 -15.42
N ASP A 130 11.60 0.21 -15.37
CA ASP A 130 11.02 0.90 -16.55
C ASP A 130 10.30 -0.06 -17.52
N ASN A 131 9.67 -1.08 -16.97
CA ASN A 131 8.91 -2.04 -17.75
C ASN A 131 7.47 -1.55 -17.95
N VAL A 132 7.29 -0.61 -18.86
CA VAL A 132 6.00 0.04 -19.15
C VAL A 132 4.90 -0.97 -19.50
N SER A 133 5.24 -2.08 -20.16
CA SER A 133 4.25 -3.12 -20.53
C SER A 133 3.65 -3.81 -19.30
N VAL A 134 4.43 -4.00 -18.25
CA VAL A 134 3.98 -4.58 -16.98
C VAL A 134 3.19 -3.55 -16.17
N ILE A 135 3.68 -2.31 -16.12
CA ILE A 135 3.07 -1.23 -15.33
C ILE A 135 1.70 -0.85 -15.90
N ALA A 136 1.63 -0.62 -17.20
CA ALA A 136 0.42 -0.21 -17.87
C ALA A 136 -0.56 -1.37 -18.14
N GLY A 137 -0.09 -2.62 -18.08
CA GLY A 137 -0.89 -3.81 -18.34
C GLY A 137 -1.57 -3.76 -19.71
N ARG A 138 -2.83 -4.19 -19.78
CA ARG A 138 -3.60 -4.17 -21.03
C ARG A 138 -4.05 -2.77 -21.47
N MET A 139 -3.93 -1.79 -20.60
CA MET A 139 -4.26 -0.39 -20.88
C MET A 139 -3.11 0.35 -21.55
N GLY A 140 -1.92 -0.27 -21.66
CA GLY A 140 -0.78 0.30 -22.39
C GLY A 140 -1.13 0.60 -23.84
N GLY A 141 -0.86 1.84 -24.27
CA GLY A 141 -1.22 2.34 -25.59
C GLY A 141 -2.67 2.81 -25.78
N LEU A 142 -3.58 2.48 -24.85
CA LEU A 142 -4.96 2.98 -24.83
C LEU A 142 -5.11 4.24 -23.98
N LEU A 143 -4.35 4.33 -22.89
CA LEU A 143 -4.38 5.42 -21.92
C LEU A 143 -2.98 6.00 -21.71
N PRO A 144 -2.87 7.29 -21.34
CA PRO A 144 -1.63 7.84 -20.80
C PRO A 144 -1.13 7.03 -19.59
N LEU A 145 0.19 6.96 -19.39
CA LEU A 145 0.78 6.11 -18.34
C LEU A 145 0.22 6.41 -16.94
N ALA A 146 0.14 7.68 -16.57
CA ALA A 146 -0.46 8.07 -15.28
C ALA A 146 -1.89 7.54 -15.11
N ALA A 147 -2.72 7.60 -16.16
CA ALA A 147 -4.09 7.11 -16.12
C ALA A 147 -4.16 5.58 -15.98
N ALA A 148 -3.28 4.85 -16.69
CA ALA A 148 -3.17 3.39 -16.57
C ALA A 148 -2.72 2.96 -15.16
N LEU A 149 -1.78 3.68 -14.56
CA LEU A 149 -1.32 3.47 -13.19
C LEU A 149 -2.44 3.70 -12.15
N VAL A 150 -3.16 4.82 -12.28
CA VAL A 150 -4.31 5.13 -11.41
C VAL A 150 -5.40 4.08 -11.54
N LEU A 151 -5.73 3.67 -12.76
CA LEU A 151 -6.73 2.63 -13.00
C LEU A 151 -6.30 1.29 -12.37
N THR A 152 -5.02 0.91 -12.52
CA THR A 152 -4.47 -0.29 -11.89
C THR A 152 -4.55 -0.20 -10.35
N ALA A 153 -4.26 0.96 -9.77
CA ALA A 153 -4.38 1.19 -8.33
C ALA A 153 -5.83 1.06 -7.84
N ILE A 154 -6.79 1.60 -8.58
CA ILE A 154 -8.24 1.48 -8.28
C ILE A 154 -8.66 0.01 -8.36
N VAL A 155 -8.28 -0.70 -9.40
CA VAL A 155 -8.57 -2.13 -9.58
C VAL A 155 -7.98 -2.96 -8.43
N LYS A 156 -6.75 -2.64 -8.01
CA LYS A 156 -6.13 -3.29 -6.83
C LYS A 156 -6.91 -3.01 -5.55
N ALA A 157 -7.33 -1.77 -5.33
CA ALA A 157 -8.12 -1.39 -4.16
C ALA A 157 -9.46 -2.11 -4.12
N VAL A 158 -10.22 -2.09 -5.22
CA VAL A 158 -11.51 -2.76 -5.36
C VAL A 158 -11.35 -4.28 -5.20
N GLY A 159 -10.38 -4.87 -5.90
CA GLY A 159 -10.10 -6.30 -5.85
C GLY A 159 -9.77 -6.80 -4.44
N ASN A 160 -8.92 -6.05 -3.71
CA ASN A 160 -8.60 -6.39 -2.33
C ASN A 160 -9.81 -6.26 -1.40
N CYS A 161 -10.59 -5.18 -1.55
CA CYS A 161 -11.81 -4.98 -0.77
C CYS A 161 -12.87 -6.06 -1.05
N LEU A 162 -13.02 -6.50 -2.29
CA LEU A 162 -13.90 -7.62 -2.67
C LEU A 162 -13.42 -8.92 -2.04
N THR A 163 -12.14 -9.22 -2.13
CA THR A 163 -11.54 -10.45 -1.59
C THR A 163 -11.73 -10.54 -0.08
N VAL A 164 -11.30 -9.52 0.67
CA VAL A 164 -11.41 -9.53 2.13
C VAL A 164 -12.85 -9.32 2.58
N GLY A 165 -13.58 -8.43 1.91
CA GLY A 165 -14.98 -8.13 2.23
C GLY A 165 -15.91 -9.30 2.04
N SER A 166 -15.64 -10.20 1.09
CA SER A 166 -16.42 -11.43 0.89
C SER A 166 -16.14 -12.52 1.93
N GLY A 167 -15.06 -12.37 2.73
CA GLY A 167 -14.70 -13.30 3.80
C GLY A 167 -13.48 -14.17 3.53
N LEU A 168 -12.74 -13.92 2.46
CA LEU A 168 -11.44 -14.56 2.24
C LEU A 168 -10.36 -13.94 3.14
N SER A 169 -9.45 -14.79 3.62
CA SER A 169 -8.28 -14.32 4.35
C SER A 169 -7.26 -13.72 3.40
N ALA A 170 -7.07 -12.40 3.47
CA ALA A 170 -6.03 -11.68 2.74
C ALA A 170 -5.56 -10.46 3.53
N GLY A 171 -4.33 -10.00 3.26
CA GLY A 171 -3.74 -8.85 3.93
C GLY A 171 -4.15 -7.52 3.31
N PHE A 172 -4.11 -6.45 4.11
CA PHE A 172 -4.30 -5.07 3.64
C PHE A 172 -3.00 -4.35 3.36
N THR A 173 -1.91 -4.71 4.05
CA THR A 173 -0.62 -4.01 4.02
C THR A 173 -0.01 -3.99 2.62
N GLY A 174 0.13 -5.15 1.99
CA GLY A 174 0.69 -5.26 0.64
C GLY A 174 -0.11 -4.48 -0.40
N PRO A 175 -1.43 -4.69 -0.50
CA PRO A 175 -2.28 -3.90 -1.38
C PRO A 175 -2.24 -2.39 -1.13
N ALA A 176 -2.29 -1.94 0.13
CA ALA A 176 -2.21 -0.51 0.46
C ALA A 176 -0.86 0.09 0.03
N ALA A 177 0.24 -0.60 0.30
CA ALA A 177 1.57 -0.20 -0.13
C ALA A 177 1.66 -0.03 -1.65
N LEU A 178 1.19 -1.04 -2.41
CA LEU A 178 1.19 -0.99 -3.87
C LEU A 178 0.31 0.12 -4.43
N ILE A 179 -0.89 0.31 -3.89
CA ILE A 179 -1.78 1.40 -4.29
C ILE A 179 -1.06 2.74 -4.12
N GLY A 180 -0.40 2.96 -2.97
CA GLY A 180 0.39 4.16 -2.71
C GLY A 180 1.53 4.34 -3.72
N MET A 181 2.28 3.28 -4.03
CA MET A 181 3.36 3.31 -5.02
C MET A 181 2.85 3.66 -6.43
N LEU A 182 1.75 3.06 -6.87
CA LEU A 182 1.14 3.33 -8.17
C LEU A 182 0.66 4.78 -8.30
N PHE A 183 0.03 5.32 -7.25
CA PHE A 183 -0.32 6.74 -7.23
C PHE A 183 0.90 7.66 -7.20
N GLY A 184 1.99 7.27 -6.49
CA GLY A 184 3.26 7.99 -6.50
C GLY A 184 3.89 8.06 -7.87
N SER A 185 3.92 6.92 -8.56
CA SER A 185 4.40 6.84 -9.95
C SER A 185 3.56 7.67 -10.91
N ALA A 186 2.21 7.59 -10.78
CA ALA A 186 1.31 8.38 -11.61
C ALA A 186 1.48 9.88 -11.38
N PHE A 187 1.68 10.30 -10.13
CA PHE A 187 1.89 11.71 -9.79
C PHE A 187 3.23 12.21 -10.32
N ALA A 188 4.29 11.41 -10.23
CA ALA A 188 5.59 11.73 -10.81
C ALA A 188 5.51 11.88 -12.34
N ASP A 189 4.81 10.96 -13.03
CA ASP A 189 4.58 11.02 -14.47
C ASP A 189 3.82 12.30 -14.88
N LEU A 190 2.77 12.68 -14.13
CA LEU A 190 2.02 13.92 -14.35
C LEU A 190 2.87 15.19 -14.17
N LEU A 191 3.88 15.15 -13.32
CA LEU A 191 4.83 16.25 -13.13
C LEU A 191 5.98 16.23 -14.18
N GLY A 192 6.00 15.25 -15.07
CA GLY A 192 7.07 15.07 -16.04
C GLY A 192 8.39 14.63 -15.42
N VAL A 193 8.36 14.01 -14.24
CA VAL A 193 9.55 13.47 -13.58
C VAL A 193 9.97 12.19 -14.29
N PRO A 194 11.24 12.10 -14.77
CA PRO A 194 11.70 10.93 -15.50
C PRO A 194 11.59 9.65 -14.65
N PRO A 195 11.12 8.53 -15.24
CA PRO A 195 11.17 7.23 -14.58
C PRO A 195 12.59 6.90 -14.08
N LEU A 196 12.67 6.14 -12.99
CA LEU A 196 13.94 5.72 -12.36
C LEU A 196 14.83 6.86 -11.82
N SER A 197 14.39 8.12 -11.90
CA SER A 197 15.08 9.22 -11.21
C SER A 197 14.91 9.14 -9.70
N ALA A 198 15.77 9.84 -8.96
CA ALA A 198 15.66 9.93 -7.50
C ALA A 198 14.32 10.56 -7.05
N ASP A 199 13.87 11.58 -7.76
CA ASP A 199 12.60 12.27 -7.48
C ASP A 199 11.40 11.36 -7.76
N TYR A 200 11.43 10.57 -8.83
CA TYR A 200 10.44 9.55 -9.09
C TYR A 200 10.34 8.55 -7.94
N ALA A 201 11.48 7.97 -7.53
CA ALA A 201 11.53 7.02 -6.44
C ALA A 201 11.08 7.65 -5.09
N ALA A 202 11.33 8.95 -4.90
CA ALA A 202 10.86 9.69 -3.73
C ALA A 202 9.32 9.81 -3.69
N PHE A 203 8.66 10.07 -4.82
CA PHE A 203 7.19 10.05 -4.89
C PHE A 203 6.62 8.64 -4.68
N VAL A 204 7.27 7.61 -5.20
CA VAL A 204 6.88 6.21 -4.97
C VAL A 204 7.00 5.84 -3.48
N ALA A 205 8.10 6.21 -2.82
CA ALA A 205 8.32 5.97 -1.39
C ALA A 205 7.35 6.78 -0.52
N ALA A 206 7.09 8.04 -0.88
CA ALA A 206 6.08 8.87 -0.21
C ALA A 206 4.67 8.29 -0.35
N GLY A 207 4.32 7.80 -1.54
CA GLY A 207 3.05 7.12 -1.78
C GLY A 207 2.88 5.88 -0.93
N PHE A 208 3.91 5.04 -0.90
CA PHE A 208 3.97 3.85 -0.04
C PHE A 208 3.71 4.20 1.43
N ALA A 209 4.50 5.14 1.99
CA ALA A 209 4.43 5.49 3.40
C ALA A 209 3.11 6.22 3.76
N GLY A 210 2.70 7.18 2.95
CA GLY A 210 1.48 7.95 3.17
C GLY A 210 0.21 7.10 3.11
N MET A 211 0.13 6.17 2.16
CA MET A 211 -1.00 5.26 2.03
C MET A 211 -1.08 4.26 3.19
N LEU A 212 0.04 3.66 3.59
CA LEU A 212 0.10 2.76 4.76
C LEU A 212 -0.29 3.50 6.03
N SER A 213 0.30 4.65 6.26
CA SER A 213 0.05 5.46 7.46
C SER A 213 -1.41 5.88 7.55
N SER A 214 -1.99 6.38 6.46
CA SER A 214 -3.39 6.83 6.44
C SER A 214 -4.40 5.70 6.57
N SER A 215 -4.15 4.54 5.94
CA SER A 215 -5.11 3.44 5.97
C SER A 215 -5.07 2.64 7.28
N MET A 216 -3.90 2.53 7.93
CA MET A 216 -3.67 1.66 9.08
C MET A 216 -3.35 2.39 10.39
N ASN A 217 -3.17 3.72 10.35
CA ASN A 217 -2.73 4.53 11.50
C ASN A 217 -1.38 4.11 12.10
N ILE A 218 -0.38 3.90 11.24
CA ILE A 218 0.96 3.45 11.60
C ILE A 218 2.05 4.38 11.07
N PRO A 219 2.10 5.67 11.45
CA PRO A 219 3.01 6.62 10.85
C PRO A 219 4.49 6.27 11.04
N LEU A 220 4.88 5.79 12.21
CA LEU A 220 6.27 5.43 12.48
C LEU A 220 6.68 4.18 11.72
N ALA A 221 5.86 3.12 11.78
CA ALA A 221 6.14 1.89 11.06
C ALA A 221 6.14 2.10 9.55
N ALA A 222 5.22 2.89 9.00
CA ALA A 222 5.16 3.20 7.58
C ALA A 222 6.43 3.91 7.09
N ALA A 223 6.92 4.89 7.85
CA ALA A 223 8.17 5.59 7.53
C ALA A 223 9.38 4.63 7.58
N ILE A 224 9.50 3.83 8.64
CA ILE A 224 10.61 2.88 8.81
C ILE A 224 10.59 1.80 7.73
N ILE A 225 9.43 1.20 7.42
CA ILE A 225 9.32 0.20 6.36
C ILE A 225 9.69 0.81 5.00
N ALA A 226 9.31 2.07 4.74
CA ALA A 226 9.71 2.76 3.52
C ALA A 226 11.24 2.95 3.46
N ILE A 227 11.88 3.34 4.56
CA ILE A 227 13.34 3.47 4.64
C ILE A 227 14.04 2.13 4.41
N GLU A 228 13.54 1.06 5.04
CA GLU A 228 14.09 -0.29 4.87
C GLU A 228 13.91 -0.82 3.44
N SER A 229 12.80 -0.43 2.78
CA SER A 229 12.48 -0.90 1.43
C SER A 229 13.17 -0.12 0.33
N PHE A 230 13.26 1.20 0.46
CA PHE A 230 13.72 2.11 -0.61
C PHE A 230 15.10 2.70 -0.34
N GLY A 231 15.53 2.76 0.92
CA GLY A 231 16.79 3.32 1.34
C GLY A 231 16.65 4.60 2.18
N LEU A 232 17.72 4.92 2.91
CA LEU A 232 17.76 6.04 3.87
C LEU A 232 17.56 7.40 3.19
N GLN A 233 17.97 7.56 1.94
CA GLN A 233 17.81 8.79 1.15
C GLN A 233 16.35 9.20 0.95
N TYR A 234 15.41 8.26 1.11
CA TYR A 234 13.97 8.52 1.00
C TYR A 234 13.28 8.72 2.35
N SER A 235 14.04 8.81 3.45
CA SER A 235 13.49 9.00 4.80
C SER A 235 12.65 10.27 4.93
N PHE A 236 13.09 11.35 4.31
CA PHE A 236 12.38 12.63 4.36
C PHE A 236 11.04 12.59 3.59
N PRO A 237 10.98 12.22 2.30
CA PRO A 237 9.70 12.13 1.60
C PRO A 237 8.74 11.10 2.22
N ALA A 238 9.22 9.94 2.64
CA ALA A 238 8.42 8.93 3.32
C ALA A 238 7.90 9.42 4.67
N GLY A 239 8.75 10.07 5.48
CA GLY A 239 8.39 10.60 6.80
C GLY A 239 7.32 11.68 6.72
N ILE A 240 7.47 12.67 5.81
CA ILE A 240 6.46 13.71 5.60
C ILE A 240 5.12 13.09 5.18
N ALA A 241 5.14 12.18 4.20
CA ALA A 241 3.93 11.55 3.70
C ALA A 241 3.25 10.69 4.79
N ALA A 242 4.02 9.97 5.60
CA ALA A 242 3.50 9.20 6.72
C ALA A 242 2.82 10.09 7.77
N ILE A 243 3.44 11.20 8.15
CA ILE A 243 2.89 12.12 9.15
C ILE A 243 1.61 12.79 8.64
N ILE A 244 1.62 13.32 7.42
CA ILE A 244 0.45 13.98 6.82
C ILE A 244 -0.68 12.96 6.61
N GLY A 245 -0.36 11.76 6.10
CA GLY A 245 -1.33 10.68 5.90
C GLY A 245 -2.02 10.28 7.21
N PHE A 246 -1.26 10.13 8.28
CA PHE A 246 -1.78 9.87 9.63
C PHE A 246 -2.73 11.00 10.11
N GLN A 247 -2.33 12.25 10.00
CA GLN A 247 -3.13 13.39 10.47
C GLN A 247 -4.49 13.48 9.77
N ILE A 248 -4.57 13.13 8.50
CA ILE A 248 -5.82 13.17 7.72
C ILE A 248 -6.80 12.08 8.15
N ASN A 249 -6.32 10.92 8.59
CA ASN A 249 -7.16 9.77 8.93
C ASN A 249 -6.90 9.16 10.31
N ARG A 250 -6.40 9.92 11.27
CA ARG A 250 -5.97 9.46 12.60
C ARG A 250 -7.03 8.76 13.46
N HIS A 251 -8.31 8.93 13.12
CA HIS A 251 -9.44 8.41 13.92
C HIS A 251 -10.00 7.09 13.40
N GLN A 252 -9.58 6.64 12.20
CA GLN A 252 -10.15 5.46 11.55
C GLN A 252 -9.03 4.61 10.93
N THR A 253 -8.97 3.36 11.31
CA THR A 253 -8.09 2.37 10.68
C THR A 253 -8.93 1.35 9.92
N ILE A 254 -8.35 0.74 8.89
CA ILE A 254 -9.01 -0.32 8.12
C ILE A 254 -9.38 -1.51 9.03
N TYR A 255 -8.63 -1.73 10.10
CA TYR A 255 -8.86 -2.81 11.05
C TYR A 255 -10.08 -2.57 11.96
N ASP A 256 -10.53 -1.33 12.16
CA ASP A 256 -11.75 -1.04 12.92
C ASP A 256 -12.99 -1.66 12.29
N TYR A 257 -12.96 -1.87 10.99
CA TYR A 257 -14.04 -2.50 10.25
C TYR A 257 -13.97 -4.03 10.24
N THR A 258 -12.81 -4.62 10.55
CA THR A 258 -12.64 -6.06 10.68
C THR A 258 -13.00 -6.56 12.08
N VAL A 259 -12.66 -5.81 13.13
CA VAL A 259 -12.86 -6.18 14.54
C VAL A 259 -14.31 -5.96 15.00
N ARG A 260 -15.04 -4.98 14.46
CA ARG A 260 -16.47 -4.73 14.79
C ARG A 260 -17.42 -5.83 14.31
N SER A 261 -16.92 -6.92 13.77
CA SER A 261 -17.66 -8.10 13.30
C SER A 261 -17.48 -9.32 14.19
N GLY A 262 -16.90 -9.20 15.36
CA GLY A 262 -16.98 -10.20 16.43
C GLY A 262 -18.28 -10.05 17.22
N PRO A 263 -18.80 -11.16 17.77
CA PRO A 263 -20.05 -11.17 18.55
C PRO A 263 -19.99 -10.24 19.75
#